data_3f90ce2a2609033f4b6b6319d021e660
#
_entry.id   3f90ce2a2609033f4b6b6319d021e660
#
_cell.length_a   1.000
_cell.length_b   1.000
_cell.length_c   1.000
_cell.angle_alpha   90.00
_cell.angle_beta   90.00
_cell.angle_gamma   90.00
#
_symmetry.space_group_name_H-M   'P 1'
#
loop_
_entity.id
_entity.type
_entity.pdbx_description
1 polymer ?
#
loop_
_entity_poly.entity_id
_entity_poly.type
_entity_poly.pdbx_seq_one_letter_code
_entity_poly.pdbx_strand_id
1 'polypeptide(L)' 'AMYISVINQLITKIETLESSNTALAARIKAIEDA' A
#
# COMPACT_ATOMS: atom_id res chain seq x y z
N ALA A 1 -2.72 -26.53 5.52
CA ALA A 1 -2.12 -25.63 6.49
C ALA A 1 -2.57 -24.20 6.25
N MET A 2 -2.68 -23.42 7.31
CA MET A 2 -3.22 -22.06 7.26
C MET A 2 -2.22 -21.02 6.77
N TYR A 3 -0.96 -21.39 6.66
CA TYR A 3 0.11 -20.42 6.37
C TYR A 3 -0.01 -19.78 4.99
N ILE A 4 -0.39 -20.54 3.99
CA ILE A 4 -0.50 -20.02 2.61
C ILE A 4 -1.60 -18.97 2.55
N SER A 5 -2.75 -19.21 3.19
CA SER A 5 -3.84 -18.24 3.22
C SER A 5 -3.43 -16.95 3.94
N VAL A 6 -2.74 -17.08 5.05
CA VAL A 6 -2.26 -15.93 5.81
C VAL A 6 -1.24 -15.14 4.98
N ILE A 7 -0.31 -15.85 4.34
CA ILE A 7 0.68 -15.21 3.48
C ILE A 7 0.01 -14.44 2.35
N ASN A 8 -0.98 -15.04 1.71
CA ASN A 8 -1.70 -14.38 0.62
C ASN A 8 -2.43 -13.13 1.10
N GLN A 9 -3.02 -13.18 2.29
CA GLN A 9 -3.67 -12.02 2.88
C GLN A 9 -2.66 -10.91 3.19
N LEU A 10 -1.49 -11.28 3.68
CA LEU A 10 -0.43 -10.31 3.96
C LEU A 10 0.08 -9.66 2.67
N ILE A 11 0.27 -10.45 1.62
CA ILE A 11 0.70 -9.93 0.33
C ILE A 11 -0.32 -8.90 -0.19
N THR A 12 -1.61 -9.25 -0.12
CA THR A 12 -2.67 -8.34 -0.54
C THR A 12 -2.65 -7.05 0.28
N LYS A 13 -2.44 -7.16 1.58
CA LYS A 13 -2.38 -6.00 2.46
C LYS A 13 -1.18 -5.12 2.12
N ILE A 14 -0.04 -5.73 1.86
CA ILE A 14 1.17 -5.00 1.47
C ILE A 14 0.95 -4.26 0.15
N GLU A 15 0.35 -4.92 -0.83
CA GLU A 15 0.05 -4.29 -2.11
C GLU A 15 -0.90 -3.11 -1.95
N THR A 16 -1.93 -3.25 -1.12
CA THR A 16 -2.85 -2.17 -0.81
C THR A 16 -2.14 -1.00 -0.14
N LEU A 17 -1.27 -1.28 0.81
CA LEU A 17 -0.50 -0.25 1.50
C LEU A 17 0.46 0.46 0.56
N GLU A 18 1.13 -0.27 -0.32
CA GLU A 18 2.03 0.33 -1.30
C GLU A 18 1.27 1.28 -2.24
N SER A 19 0.11 0.85 -2.70
CA SER A 19 -0.74 1.68 -3.56
C SER A 19 -1.19 2.94 -2.84
N SER A 20 -1.64 2.80 -1.59
CA SER A 20 -2.07 3.94 -0.77
C SER A 20 -0.90 4.88 -0.49
N ASN A 21 0.29 4.33 -0.21
CA ASN A 21 1.47 5.15 0.06
C ASN A 21 1.89 5.94 -1.17
N THR A 22 1.83 5.33 -2.35
CA THR A 22 2.14 6.02 -3.60
C THR A 22 1.17 7.18 -3.83
N ALA A 23 -0.12 6.95 -3.60
CA ALA A 23 -1.14 7.99 -3.74
C ALA A 23 -0.93 9.13 -2.73
N LEU A 24 -0.61 8.78 -1.48
CA LEU A 24 -0.34 9.79 -0.46
C LEU A 24 0.90 10.62 -0.80
N ALA A 25 1.96 9.97 -1.25
CA ALA A 25 3.18 10.66 -1.66
C ALA A 25 2.89 11.66 -2.79
N ALA A 26 2.08 11.27 -3.75
CA ALA A 26 1.69 12.14 -4.85
C ALA A 26 0.89 13.35 -4.34
N ARG A 27 0.00 13.14 -3.37
CA ARG A 27 -0.79 14.22 -2.80
C ARG A 27 0.07 15.19 -2.00
N ILE A 28 1.02 14.66 -1.26
CA ILE A 28 1.95 15.50 -0.49
C ILE A 28 2.79 16.35 -1.45
N LYS A 29 3.28 15.74 -2.52
CA LYS A 29 4.07 16.47 -3.51
C LYS A 29 3.25 17.59 -4.14
N ALA A 30 2.00 17.31 -4.49
CA ALA A 30 1.11 18.32 -5.06
C ALA A 30 0.89 19.50 -4.11
N ILE A 31 0.80 19.23 -2.81
CA ILE A 31 0.65 20.27 -1.80
C ILE A 31 1.93 21.08 -1.66
N GLU A 32 3.07 20.41 -1.67
CA GLU A 32 4.37 21.08 -1.53
C GLU A 32 4.69 21.96 -2.73
N ASP A 33 4.26 21.52 -3.91
CA ASP A 33 4.50 22.25 -5.16
C ASP A 33 3.48 23.37 -5.42
N ALA A 34 2.42 23.40 -4.60
CA ALA A 34 1.35 24.38 -4.78
C ALA A 34 1.71 25.81 -4.29
#